data_93ad1f7de9694adfc29db375ab2cb9db
#
_entry.id   93ad1f7de9694adfc29db375ab2cb9db
#
_cell.length_a   1.000
_cell.length_b   1.000
_cell.length_c   1.000
_cell.angle_alpha   90.00
_cell.angle_beta   90.00
_cell.angle_gamma   90.00
#
_symmetry.space_group_name_H-M   'P 1'
#
loop_
_entity.id
_entity.type
_entity.pdbx_description
1 polymer ?
#
loop_
_entity_poly.entity_id
_entity_poly.type
_entity_poly.pdbx_seq_one_letter_code
_entity_poly.pdbx_strand_id
1 'polypeptide(L)'
;MKSQSPSSSSPSQSAKDLKNKMDKMLEHYLATNPVVQNNSQINELEVRFGTNPRKGKFISKVDYDNVIKKLLSCGFMCDNMAGITMLRISSEYVDKDTGVTKMSNIRAEIMGSELVQQYCRTNSIKKLMDMPSGHENKMKFTQKNSAFIKDGMRQVPIQKVVSEDFNFNVSFNVERDFAVNSKHVADMVRNWTETRKTFRLINRVKFYKPAQGQSARGPVIVDLSIIRNSNMSGHTMVPTHTMEESGIFTNTEHCEIELEVDNSLVGVGTEYTVENVKPLSDELRRVIRVVLSGLQGTNYPISYPEQDQVLYAYMRLVHGDTYESRRIVPRDFIGPSSCTLQLKNVIEPDANSLEPNIRNNYCVTDKADGDRKLMYIGWQDGKVYLINTNMLVEFTGCIATDKTVWDTIIDGEHIKYNVRKEFINTFAAFDLYHLAGNSVRELDFAPSDNDTVLDPAKEDKKKQYRLQLLHKTIGSIKLKSVI
;
A
#
# COMPACT_ATOMS: atom_id res chain seq x y z
N MET A 1 36.51 13.34 4.95
CA MET A 1 35.55 13.53 3.84
C MET A 1 34.25 13.97 4.47
N LYS A 2 33.81 15.20 4.22
CA LYS A 2 32.58 15.76 4.76
C LYS A 2 31.40 15.11 4.02
N SER A 3 30.57 14.34 4.74
CA SER A 3 29.31 13.81 4.25
C SER A 3 28.35 14.99 4.03
N GLN A 4 28.00 15.25 2.79
CA GLN A 4 26.92 16.17 2.45
C GLN A 4 25.61 15.56 2.95
N SER A 5 24.95 16.25 3.89
CA SER A 5 23.57 15.99 4.27
C SER A 5 22.65 16.18 3.06
N PRO A 6 21.68 15.31 2.80
CA PRO A 6 20.74 15.50 1.71
C PRO A 6 19.93 16.77 1.97
N SER A 7 19.92 17.67 0.97
CA SER A 7 19.11 18.88 0.98
C SER A 7 17.63 18.53 1.09
N SER A 8 17.00 18.85 2.22
CA SER A 8 15.57 18.74 2.42
C SER A 8 14.84 19.78 1.56
N SER A 9 14.42 19.39 0.35
CA SER A 9 13.39 20.14 -0.36
C SER A 9 12.12 20.06 0.50
N SER A 10 11.45 21.20 0.73
CA SER A 10 10.25 21.26 1.55
C SER A 10 9.17 20.29 1.01
N PRO A 11 8.46 19.53 1.83
CA PRO A 11 7.44 18.56 1.40
C PRO A 11 6.37 19.14 0.48
N SER A 12 6.12 20.46 0.55
CA SER A 12 5.17 21.16 -0.31
C SER A 12 5.63 21.31 -1.76
N GLN A 13 6.93 21.36 -2.03
CA GLN A 13 7.47 21.52 -3.39
C GLN A 13 7.40 20.19 -4.16
N SER A 14 7.81 19.09 -3.55
CA SER A 14 7.75 17.74 -4.15
C SER A 14 6.32 17.35 -4.54
N ALA A 15 5.34 17.63 -3.69
CA ALA A 15 3.93 17.36 -3.98
C ALA A 15 3.38 18.19 -5.16
N LYS A 16 3.79 19.45 -5.28
CA LYS A 16 3.41 20.34 -6.41
C LYS A 16 4.02 19.84 -7.72
N ASP A 17 5.29 19.44 -7.68
CA ASP A 17 6.00 18.93 -8.85
C ASP A 17 5.41 17.63 -9.36
N LEU A 18 5.05 16.71 -8.45
CA LEU A 18 4.38 15.46 -8.76
C LEU A 18 3.02 15.73 -9.42
N LYS A 19 2.22 16.64 -8.84
CA LYS A 19 0.94 17.06 -9.40
C LYS A 19 1.10 17.61 -10.82
N ASN A 20 2.01 18.53 -11.03
CA ASN A 20 2.24 19.16 -12.35
C ASN A 20 2.67 18.13 -13.40
N LYS A 21 3.51 17.15 -13.04
CA LYS A 21 3.92 16.05 -13.94
C LYS A 21 2.73 15.14 -14.29
N MET A 22 1.89 14.83 -13.31
CA MET A 22 0.67 14.04 -13.54
C MET A 22 -0.31 14.78 -14.44
N ASP A 23 -0.56 16.07 -14.18
CA ASP A 23 -1.49 16.89 -14.97
C ASP A 23 -1.02 16.98 -16.44
N LYS A 24 0.27 17.19 -16.69
CA LYS A 24 0.84 17.16 -18.06
C LYS A 24 0.67 15.81 -18.75
N MET A 25 0.85 14.70 -18.04
CA MET A 25 0.61 13.36 -18.60
C MET A 25 -0.86 13.16 -18.96
N LEU A 26 -1.79 13.62 -18.12
CA LEU A 26 -3.23 13.59 -18.39
C LEU A 26 -3.61 14.46 -19.59
N GLU A 27 -3.01 15.65 -19.74
CA GLU A 27 -3.19 16.50 -20.93
C GLU A 27 -2.79 15.76 -22.21
N HIS A 28 -1.61 15.11 -22.22
CA HIS A 28 -1.18 14.30 -23.36
C HIS A 28 -2.10 13.13 -23.64
N TYR A 29 -2.55 12.43 -22.59
CA TYR A 29 -3.47 11.30 -22.71
C TYR A 29 -4.80 11.73 -23.32
N LEU A 30 -5.41 12.81 -22.85
CA LEU A 30 -6.68 13.34 -23.36
C LEU A 30 -6.55 13.95 -24.76
N ALA A 31 -5.41 14.59 -25.07
CA ALA A 31 -5.15 15.19 -26.39
C ALA A 31 -5.02 14.13 -27.51
N THR A 32 -4.60 12.90 -27.17
CA THR A 32 -4.51 11.80 -28.15
C THR A 32 -5.83 11.11 -28.43
N ASN A 33 -6.93 11.60 -27.88
CA ASN A 33 -8.27 11.03 -27.99
C ASN A 33 -8.34 9.54 -27.62
N PRO A 34 -8.53 9.20 -26.33
CA PRO A 34 -8.51 7.82 -25.83
C PRO A 34 -9.51 6.90 -26.51
N VAL A 35 -10.61 7.45 -27.02
CA VAL A 35 -11.67 6.70 -27.74
C VAL A 35 -11.54 6.98 -29.23
N VAL A 36 -10.71 6.24 -29.92
CA VAL A 36 -10.66 6.28 -31.39
C VAL A 36 -11.58 5.21 -31.93
N GLN A 37 -12.73 5.61 -32.48
CA GLN A 37 -13.63 4.71 -33.19
C GLN A 37 -12.90 4.12 -34.41
N ASN A 38 -12.96 2.80 -34.58
CA ASN A 38 -12.37 2.01 -35.68
C ASN A 38 -10.84 1.85 -35.64
N ASN A 39 -10.18 2.12 -34.54
CA ASN A 39 -8.75 1.82 -34.38
C ASN A 39 -8.54 0.69 -33.40
N SER A 40 -7.69 -0.27 -33.77
CA SER A 40 -7.23 -1.37 -32.90
C SER A 40 -6.29 -0.89 -31.78
N GLN A 41 -6.04 0.41 -31.68
CA GLN A 41 -5.20 1.02 -30.66
C GLN A 41 -6.06 1.65 -29.58
N ILE A 42 -5.71 1.37 -28.34
CA ILE A 42 -6.35 1.88 -27.13
C ILE A 42 -5.28 2.55 -26.29
N ASN A 43 -5.55 3.78 -25.87
CA ASN A 43 -4.68 4.47 -24.92
C ASN A 43 -4.95 3.93 -23.51
N GLU A 44 -3.89 3.66 -22.76
CA GLU A 44 -3.98 3.14 -21.40
C GLU A 44 -3.19 4.05 -20.47
N LEU A 45 -3.90 4.70 -19.55
CA LEU A 45 -3.29 5.45 -18.47
C LEU A 45 -3.50 4.65 -17.18
N GLU A 46 -2.40 4.21 -16.61
CA GLU A 46 -2.39 3.36 -15.41
C GLU A 46 -1.55 3.94 -14.29
N VAL A 47 -1.98 3.68 -13.05
CA VAL A 47 -1.20 3.92 -11.82
C VAL A 47 -0.91 2.58 -11.17
N ARG A 48 0.35 2.27 -10.90
CA ARG A 48 0.77 1.02 -10.25
C ARG A 48 1.42 1.30 -8.91
N PHE A 49 1.00 0.57 -7.87
CA PHE A 49 1.52 0.70 -6.52
C PHE A 49 2.56 -0.38 -6.21
N GLY A 50 3.44 -0.10 -5.23
CA GLY A 50 4.44 -1.06 -4.76
C GLY A 50 5.55 -1.38 -5.77
N THR A 51 5.82 -0.49 -6.71
CA THR A 51 6.68 -0.78 -7.88
C THR A 51 8.16 -0.51 -7.66
N ASN A 52 8.55 0.13 -6.56
CA ASN A 52 9.95 0.42 -6.26
C ASN A 52 10.57 -0.66 -5.36
N PRO A 53 11.36 -1.61 -5.91
CA PRO A 53 11.97 -2.68 -5.14
C PRO A 53 13.00 -2.17 -4.11
N ARG A 54 13.60 -0.99 -4.32
CA ARG A 54 14.56 -0.39 -3.38
C ARG A 54 13.91 0.02 -2.06
N LYS A 55 12.62 0.31 -2.05
CA LYS A 55 11.85 0.62 -0.83
C LYS A 55 11.47 -0.65 -0.05
N GLY A 56 11.68 -1.85 -0.60
CA GLY A 56 11.42 -3.14 0.06
C GLY A 56 9.95 -3.37 0.47
N LYS A 57 9.03 -2.53 0.00
CA LYS A 57 7.61 -2.60 0.33
C LYS A 57 6.83 -3.13 -0.87
N PHE A 58 6.77 -4.44 -0.99
CA PHE A 58 5.83 -5.12 -1.87
C PHE A 58 4.44 -5.11 -1.23
N ILE A 59 3.40 -5.17 -2.06
CA ILE A 59 2.03 -5.31 -1.59
C ILE A 59 1.85 -6.73 -1.05
N SER A 60 1.62 -6.84 0.25
CA SER A 60 1.31 -8.10 0.90
C SER A 60 -0.18 -8.47 0.70
N LYS A 61 -0.54 -9.74 1.02
CA LYS A 61 -1.96 -10.14 1.03
C LYS A 61 -2.78 -9.33 2.04
N VAL A 62 -2.19 -8.95 3.17
CA VAL A 62 -2.84 -8.10 4.18
C VAL A 62 -3.11 -6.70 3.63
N ASP A 63 -2.13 -6.10 2.94
CA ASP A 63 -2.30 -4.80 2.30
C ASP A 63 -3.40 -4.85 1.24
N TYR A 64 -3.42 -5.90 0.41
CA TYR A 64 -4.43 -6.16 -0.59
C TYR A 64 -5.84 -6.21 0.03
N ASP A 65 -6.02 -6.99 1.10
CA ASP A 65 -7.30 -7.12 1.80
C ASP A 65 -7.73 -5.81 2.48
N ASN A 66 -6.78 -5.06 3.02
CA ASN A 66 -7.05 -3.74 3.62
C ASN A 66 -7.51 -2.73 2.57
N VAL A 67 -6.92 -2.75 1.37
CA VAL A 67 -7.36 -1.89 0.26
C VAL A 67 -8.78 -2.26 -0.19
N ILE A 68 -9.13 -3.55 -0.29
CA ILE A 68 -10.52 -3.99 -0.57
C ILE A 68 -11.48 -3.42 0.47
N LYS A 69 -11.21 -3.61 1.75
CA LYS A 69 -12.05 -3.08 2.84
C LYS A 69 -12.21 -1.56 2.74
N LYS A 70 -11.11 -0.87 2.43
CA LYS A 70 -11.12 0.59 2.28
C LYS A 70 -11.94 1.04 1.08
N LEU A 71 -11.80 0.41 -0.07
CA LEU A 71 -12.59 0.71 -1.26
C LEU A 71 -14.09 0.56 -0.97
N LEU A 72 -14.50 -0.59 -0.41
CA LEU A 72 -15.88 -0.86 -0.03
C LEU A 72 -16.41 0.19 0.96
N SER A 73 -15.62 0.57 1.97
CA SER A 73 -16.01 1.61 2.94
C SER A 73 -16.15 3.00 2.33
N CYS A 74 -15.50 3.25 1.18
CA CYS A 74 -15.60 4.50 0.43
C CYS A 74 -16.69 4.46 -0.66
N GLY A 75 -17.52 3.40 -0.70
CA GLY A 75 -18.63 3.25 -1.63
C GLY A 75 -18.24 2.77 -3.03
N PHE A 76 -17.04 2.16 -3.17
CA PHE A 76 -16.71 1.44 -4.40
C PHE A 76 -17.49 0.14 -4.48
N MET A 77 -17.87 -0.24 -5.68
CA MET A 77 -18.58 -1.47 -6.01
C MET A 77 -17.75 -2.39 -6.87
N CYS A 78 -18.10 -3.65 -6.87
CA CYS A 78 -17.45 -4.70 -7.66
C CYS A 78 -18.53 -5.63 -8.20
N ASP A 79 -18.46 -5.94 -9.50
CA ASP A 79 -19.44 -6.84 -10.14
C ASP A 79 -19.21 -8.30 -9.75
N ASN A 80 -17.96 -8.69 -9.49
CA ASN A 80 -17.59 -10.06 -9.13
C ASN A 80 -16.42 -10.10 -8.16
N MET A 81 -16.70 -10.33 -6.87
CA MET A 81 -15.69 -10.46 -5.82
C MET A 81 -14.81 -11.71 -5.95
N ALA A 82 -15.26 -12.75 -6.66
CA ALA A 82 -14.42 -13.92 -6.95
C ALA A 82 -13.34 -13.61 -7.98
N GLY A 83 -13.47 -12.48 -8.69
CA GLY A 83 -12.56 -12.04 -9.71
C GLY A 83 -12.73 -12.80 -11.05
N ILE A 84 -11.93 -12.38 -12.01
CA ILE A 84 -11.86 -13.02 -13.33
C ILE A 84 -10.48 -13.64 -13.47
N THR A 85 -10.46 -14.96 -13.70
CA THR A 85 -9.21 -15.68 -14.01
C THR A 85 -8.78 -15.36 -15.43
N MET A 86 -7.51 -15.01 -15.60
CA MET A 86 -6.88 -14.68 -16.88
C MET A 86 -5.50 -15.31 -16.96
N LEU A 87 -5.15 -15.81 -18.12
CA LEU A 87 -3.81 -16.30 -18.43
C LEU A 87 -3.20 -15.42 -19.53
N ARG A 88 -2.06 -14.78 -19.22
CA ARG A 88 -1.23 -14.06 -20.20
C ARG A 88 -0.05 -14.92 -20.60
N ILE A 89 0.20 -15.03 -21.89
CA ILE A 89 1.26 -15.85 -22.46
C ILE A 89 2.07 -15.01 -23.44
N SER A 90 3.37 -14.93 -23.22
CA SER A 90 4.31 -14.36 -24.20
C SER A 90 5.20 -15.48 -24.75
N SER A 91 5.31 -15.58 -26.08
CA SER A 91 6.12 -16.59 -26.75
C SER A 91 7.43 -16.03 -27.27
N GLU A 92 8.44 -16.86 -27.37
CA GLU A 92 9.68 -16.53 -28.10
C GLU A 92 9.42 -16.50 -29.61
N TYR A 93 10.23 -15.71 -30.30
CA TYR A 93 10.35 -15.74 -31.75
C TYR A 93 11.81 -15.52 -32.16
N VAL A 94 12.17 -15.99 -33.34
CA VAL A 94 13.47 -15.72 -33.93
C VAL A 94 13.35 -14.44 -34.76
N ASP A 95 14.11 -13.46 -34.42
CA ASP A 95 14.22 -12.20 -35.16
C ASP A 95 14.88 -12.49 -36.52
N LYS A 96 14.19 -12.20 -37.62
CA LYS A 96 14.61 -12.53 -38.95
C LYS A 96 15.86 -11.80 -39.42
N ASP A 97 16.09 -10.62 -38.90
CA ASP A 97 17.20 -9.77 -39.29
C ASP A 97 18.49 -10.09 -38.53
N THR A 98 18.34 -10.50 -37.28
CA THR A 98 19.50 -10.76 -36.39
C THR A 98 19.73 -12.24 -36.10
N GLY A 99 18.77 -13.12 -36.41
CA GLY A 99 18.79 -14.55 -36.03
C GLY A 99 18.71 -14.79 -34.51
N VAL A 100 18.51 -13.77 -33.70
CA VAL A 100 18.48 -13.87 -32.23
C VAL A 100 17.08 -14.21 -31.76
N THR A 101 17.00 -15.15 -30.82
CA THR A 101 15.72 -15.46 -30.14
C THR A 101 15.37 -14.37 -29.15
N LYS A 102 14.18 -13.80 -29.26
CA LYS A 102 13.64 -12.74 -28.41
C LYS A 102 12.24 -13.10 -27.92
N MET A 103 11.83 -12.55 -26.79
CA MET A 103 10.43 -12.61 -26.35
C MET A 103 9.56 -11.68 -27.19
N SER A 104 8.42 -12.18 -27.63
CA SER A 104 7.43 -11.38 -28.35
C SER A 104 6.85 -10.30 -27.45
N ASN A 105 6.67 -9.10 -28.00
CA ASN A 105 5.92 -8.02 -27.37
C ASN A 105 4.40 -8.14 -27.62
N ILE A 106 3.97 -9.10 -28.46
CA ILE A 106 2.57 -9.51 -28.58
C ILE A 106 2.34 -10.65 -27.59
N ARG A 107 1.35 -10.50 -26.74
CA ARG A 107 0.94 -11.51 -25.77
C ARG A 107 -0.44 -12.06 -26.12
N ALA A 108 -0.65 -13.34 -25.88
CA ALA A 108 -1.98 -13.94 -25.89
C ALA A 108 -2.59 -13.77 -24.49
N GLU A 109 -3.84 -13.34 -24.42
CA GLU A 109 -4.63 -13.24 -23.19
C GLU A 109 -5.85 -14.16 -23.32
N ILE A 110 -6.00 -15.08 -22.37
CA ILE A 110 -7.10 -16.04 -22.29
C ILE A 110 -7.89 -15.70 -21.03
N MET A 111 -9.18 -15.37 -21.17
CA MET A 111 -10.05 -14.95 -20.07
C MET A 111 -11.06 -16.04 -19.71
N GLY A 112 -11.24 -16.24 -18.40
CA GLY A 112 -12.17 -17.20 -17.83
C GLY A 112 -11.50 -18.54 -17.47
N SER A 113 -11.89 -19.07 -16.31
CA SER A 113 -11.30 -20.29 -15.74
C SER A 113 -11.43 -21.51 -16.65
N GLU A 114 -12.54 -21.61 -17.36
CA GLU A 114 -12.80 -22.73 -18.29
C GLU A 114 -11.77 -22.79 -19.43
N LEU A 115 -11.55 -21.66 -20.13
CA LEU A 115 -10.58 -21.60 -21.23
C LEU A 115 -9.14 -21.74 -20.72
N VAL A 116 -8.84 -21.18 -19.55
CA VAL A 116 -7.52 -21.35 -18.93
C VAL A 116 -7.28 -22.83 -18.59
N GLN A 117 -8.25 -23.55 -18.03
CA GLN A 117 -8.15 -24.98 -17.76
C GLN A 117 -7.98 -25.78 -19.07
N GLN A 118 -8.70 -25.42 -20.12
CA GLN A 118 -8.58 -26.06 -21.42
C GLN A 118 -7.18 -25.84 -22.02
N TYR A 119 -6.63 -24.64 -21.88
CA TYR A 119 -5.24 -24.36 -22.27
C TYR A 119 -4.26 -25.23 -21.47
N CYS A 120 -4.41 -25.31 -20.14
CA CYS A 120 -3.56 -26.14 -19.29
C CYS A 120 -3.50 -27.61 -19.72
N ARG A 121 -4.64 -28.16 -20.20
CA ARG A 121 -4.71 -29.55 -20.67
C ARG A 121 -4.03 -29.76 -22.00
N THR A 122 -3.97 -28.75 -22.84
CA THR A 122 -3.56 -28.92 -24.25
C THR A 122 -2.26 -28.21 -24.59
N ASN A 123 -1.85 -27.21 -23.83
CA ASN A 123 -0.77 -26.28 -24.13
C ASN A 123 -0.84 -25.69 -25.57
N SER A 124 -2.02 -25.66 -26.18
CA SER A 124 -2.23 -25.26 -27.56
C SER A 124 -3.27 -24.15 -27.67
N ILE A 125 -2.81 -22.97 -28.12
CA ILE A 125 -3.72 -21.84 -28.37
C ILE A 125 -4.59 -22.11 -29.61
N LYS A 126 -4.09 -22.85 -30.58
CA LYS A 126 -4.83 -23.20 -31.78
C LYS A 126 -6.10 -23.99 -31.44
N LYS A 127 -6.00 -24.97 -30.53
CA LYS A 127 -7.18 -25.74 -30.09
C LYS A 127 -8.25 -24.87 -29.45
N LEU A 128 -7.87 -23.78 -28.78
CA LEU A 128 -8.83 -22.83 -28.25
C LEU A 128 -9.47 -21.97 -29.34
N MET A 129 -8.69 -21.59 -30.36
CA MET A 129 -9.19 -20.81 -31.49
C MET A 129 -10.19 -21.63 -32.37
N ASP A 130 -10.01 -22.94 -32.45
CA ASP A 130 -10.86 -23.85 -33.21
C ASP A 130 -12.15 -24.25 -32.46
N MET A 131 -12.37 -23.75 -31.22
CA MET A 131 -13.59 -24.04 -30.46
C MET A 131 -14.82 -23.32 -31.07
N PRO A 132 -16.03 -23.91 -30.93
CA PRO A 132 -17.26 -23.31 -31.48
C PRO A 132 -17.49 -21.88 -30.98
N SER A 133 -18.16 -21.07 -31.81
CA SER A 133 -18.47 -19.65 -31.55
C SER A 133 -19.16 -19.43 -30.21
N GLY A 134 -18.66 -18.45 -29.45
CA GLY A 134 -19.08 -18.07 -28.07
C GLY A 134 -17.90 -17.73 -27.19
N HIS A 135 -16.68 -18.05 -27.60
CA HIS A 135 -15.45 -17.77 -26.88
C HIS A 135 -14.57 -16.67 -27.52
N GLU A 136 -14.97 -16.13 -28.66
CA GLU A 136 -14.20 -15.17 -29.48
C GLU A 136 -13.78 -13.92 -28.68
N ASN A 137 -14.65 -13.43 -27.81
CA ASN A 137 -14.37 -12.26 -26.96
C ASN A 137 -13.54 -12.59 -25.71
N LYS A 138 -13.21 -13.88 -25.47
CA LYS A 138 -12.44 -14.32 -24.31
C LYS A 138 -10.96 -14.57 -24.60
N MET A 139 -10.56 -14.44 -25.86
CA MET A 139 -9.16 -14.48 -26.29
C MET A 139 -8.78 -13.19 -26.98
N LYS A 140 -7.64 -12.62 -26.61
CA LYS A 140 -7.07 -11.43 -27.23
C LYS A 140 -5.59 -11.62 -27.50
N PHE A 141 -5.11 -10.93 -28.53
CA PHE A 141 -3.68 -10.81 -28.81
C PHE A 141 -3.33 -9.33 -28.77
N THR A 142 -2.61 -8.94 -27.74
CA THR A 142 -2.37 -7.53 -27.42
C THR A 142 -0.89 -7.21 -27.40
N GLN A 143 -0.52 -6.09 -28.00
CA GLN A 143 0.81 -5.48 -27.89
C GLN A 143 0.70 -4.22 -27.07
N LYS A 144 1.55 -4.09 -26.05
CA LYS A 144 1.63 -2.90 -25.21
C LYS A 144 2.95 -2.17 -25.44
N ASN A 145 2.87 -0.88 -25.82
CA ASN A 145 4.00 -0.03 -26.06
C ASN A 145 3.87 1.27 -25.22
N SER A 146 4.98 1.92 -24.91
CA SER A 146 4.93 3.27 -24.33
C SER A 146 4.30 4.25 -25.33
N ALA A 147 3.52 5.18 -24.85
CA ALA A 147 3.02 6.28 -25.67
C ALA A 147 4.16 7.24 -26.04
N PHE A 148 4.02 7.92 -27.19
CA PHE A 148 5.03 8.85 -27.73
C PHE A 148 4.44 10.22 -27.96
N ILE A 149 5.24 11.26 -27.73
CA ILE A 149 4.95 12.62 -28.18
C ILE A 149 5.77 12.92 -29.44
N LYS A 150 5.20 13.68 -30.35
CA LYS A 150 5.95 14.22 -31.49
C LYS A 150 6.68 15.49 -31.04
N ASP A 151 8.00 15.46 -31.09
CA ASP A 151 8.87 16.63 -30.89
C ASP A 151 9.58 16.90 -32.23
N GLY A 152 9.00 17.78 -33.02
CA GLY A 152 9.36 17.98 -34.42
C GLY A 152 9.19 16.69 -35.24
N MET A 153 10.30 16.20 -35.85
CA MET A 153 10.30 14.92 -36.61
C MET A 153 10.59 13.69 -35.75
N ARG A 154 10.85 13.86 -34.44
CA ARG A 154 11.19 12.74 -33.53
C ARG A 154 9.98 12.30 -32.72
N GLN A 155 9.89 11.00 -32.50
CA GLN A 155 8.96 10.41 -31.51
C GLN A 155 9.73 10.20 -30.21
N VAL A 156 9.29 10.88 -29.15
CA VAL A 156 9.89 10.76 -27.82
C VAL A 156 8.93 10.00 -26.91
N PRO A 157 9.35 8.90 -26.27
CA PRO A 157 8.48 8.16 -25.37
C PRO A 157 8.11 9.00 -24.14
N ILE A 158 6.85 8.98 -23.77
CA ILE A 158 6.36 9.64 -22.57
C ILE A 158 6.95 8.93 -21.36
N GLN A 159 7.69 9.68 -20.55
CA GLN A 159 8.33 9.12 -19.34
C GLN A 159 7.31 8.88 -18.25
N LYS A 160 7.50 7.78 -17.51
CA LYS A 160 6.69 7.48 -16.32
C LYS A 160 6.86 8.58 -15.27
N VAL A 161 5.76 8.95 -14.62
CA VAL A 161 5.78 9.80 -13.44
C VAL A 161 5.92 8.90 -12.22
N VAL A 162 7.04 9.00 -11.51
CA VAL A 162 7.34 8.18 -10.34
C VAL A 162 7.16 9.01 -9.07
N SER A 163 6.36 8.51 -8.15
CA SER A 163 6.27 8.99 -6.77
C SER A 163 7.05 8.07 -5.86
N GLU A 164 8.30 8.43 -5.56
CA GLU A 164 9.12 7.68 -4.61
C GLU A 164 8.58 7.80 -3.19
N ASP A 165 8.03 8.96 -2.85
CA ASP A 165 7.47 9.27 -1.52
C ASP A 165 6.30 8.37 -1.14
N PHE A 166 5.53 7.91 -2.12
CA PHE A 166 4.34 7.06 -1.91
C PHE A 166 4.41 5.71 -2.63
N ASN A 167 5.54 5.39 -3.23
CA ASN A 167 5.81 4.12 -3.91
C ASN A 167 4.75 3.72 -4.95
N PHE A 168 4.42 4.64 -5.85
CA PHE A 168 3.62 4.37 -7.03
C PHE A 168 4.21 5.04 -8.27
N ASN A 169 3.82 4.59 -9.44
CA ASN A 169 4.10 5.27 -10.70
C ASN A 169 2.84 5.44 -11.54
N VAL A 170 2.86 6.47 -12.39
CA VAL A 170 1.84 6.70 -13.43
C VAL A 170 2.50 6.49 -14.77
N SER A 171 1.89 5.71 -15.64
CA SER A 171 2.36 5.45 -16.99
C SER A 171 1.25 5.62 -18.02
N PHE A 172 1.66 6.13 -19.18
CA PHE A 172 0.81 6.23 -20.33
C PHE A 172 1.35 5.32 -21.43
N ASN A 173 0.55 4.32 -21.81
CA ASN A 173 0.87 3.31 -22.79
C ASN A 173 -0.18 3.30 -23.91
N VAL A 174 0.15 2.63 -25.00
CA VAL A 174 -0.76 2.34 -26.10
C VAL A 174 -0.84 0.83 -26.23
N GLU A 175 -2.03 0.28 -26.12
CA GLU A 175 -2.31 -1.10 -26.41
C GLU A 175 -2.89 -1.23 -27.81
N ARG A 176 -2.44 -2.27 -28.52
CA ARG A 176 -2.95 -2.60 -29.84
C ARG A 176 -3.43 -4.04 -29.85
N ASP A 177 -4.71 -4.23 -30.11
CA ASP A 177 -5.30 -5.54 -30.28
C ASP A 177 -5.15 -6.01 -31.74
N PHE A 178 -4.76 -7.27 -31.91
CA PHE A 178 -4.63 -7.91 -33.19
C PHE A 178 -5.81 -8.86 -33.41
N ALA A 179 -6.43 -8.78 -34.60
CA ALA A 179 -7.45 -9.73 -34.97
C ALA A 179 -6.87 -11.14 -35.00
N VAL A 180 -7.66 -12.14 -34.59
CA VAL A 180 -7.26 -13.55 -34.49
C VAL A 180 -6.76 -14.10 -35.83
N ASN A 181 -7.33 -13.62 -36.93
CA ASN A 181 -6.95 -14.00 -38.32
C ASN A 181 -5.83 -13.12 -38.89
N SER A 182 -5.22 -12.22 -38.12
CA SER A 182 -4.12 -11.39 -38.60
C SER A 182 -2.87 -12.21 -38.88
N LYS A 183 -2.02 -11.72 -39.80
CA LYS A 183 -0.75 -12.36 -40.13
C LYS A 183 0.17 -12.51 -38.90
N HIS A 184 0.18 -11.52 -38.04
CA HIS A 184 0.99 -11.52 -36.82
C HIS A 184 0.58 -12.64 -35.85
N VAL A 185 -0.72 -12.83 -35.65
CA VAL A 185 -1.26 -13.93 -34.84
C VAL A 185 -1.02 -15.28 -35.51
N ALA A 186 -1.24 -15.39 -36.83
CA ALA A 186 -0.99 -16.62 -37.57
C ALA A 186 0.49 -17.05 -37.51
N ASP A 187 1.43 -16.11 -37.64
CA ASP A 187 2.87 -16.38 -37.49
C ASP A 187 3.24 -16.82 -36.07
N MET A 188 2.65 -16.20 -35.03
CA MET A 188 2.86 -16.57 -33.63
C MET A 188 2.31 -17.98 -33.33
N VAL A 189 1.12 -18.32 -33.84
CA VAL A 189 0.44 -19.60 -33.56
C VAL A 189 1.04 -20.76 -34.33
N ARG A 190 1.64 -20.50 -35.51
CA ARG A 190 2.21 -21.56 -36.41
C ARG A 190 3.20 -22.48 -35.70
N ASN A 191 4.10 -21.90 -34.89
CA ASN A 191 5.15 -22.64 -34.20
C ASN A 191 4.92 -22.69 -32.68
N TRP A 192 3.64 -22.59 -32.26
CA TRP A 192 3.29 -22.43 -30.82
C TRP A 192 3.82 -23.56 -29.95
N THR A 193 3.76 -24.81 -30.41
CA THR A 193 4.23 -25.98 -29.66
C THR A 193 5.74 -26.04 -29.54
N GLU A 194 6.47 -25.50 -30.51
CA GLU A 194 7.93 -25.55 -30.57
C GLU A 194 8.61 -24.36 -29.86
N THR A 195 7.89 -23.26 -29.71
CA THR A 195 8.42 -22.05 -29.02
C THR A 195 8.29 -22.16 -27.54
N ARG A 196 9.29 -21.61 -26.82
CA ARG A 196 9.20 -21.45 -25.36
C ARG A 196 8.37 -20.22 -25.03
N LYS A 197 7.72 -20.25 -23.88
CA LYS A 197 6.73 -19.27 -23.45
C LYS A 197 6.92 -18.92 -21.98
N THR A 198 6.54 -17.69 -21.63
CA THR A 198 6.37 -17.28 -20.24
C THR A 198 4.88 -17.11 -19.95
N PHE A 199 4.50 -17.47 -18.74
CA PHE A 199 3.12 -17.50 -18.31
C PHE A 199 2.90 -16.60 -17.10
N ARG A 200 1.75 -15.96 -17.09
CA ARG A 200 1.29 -15.15 -15.97
C ARG A 200 -0.19 -15.44 -15.72
N LEU A 201 -0.48 -16.16 -14.65
CA LEU A 201 -1.83 -16.49 -14.22
C LEU A 201 -2.31 -15.40 -13.27
N ILE A 202 -3.45 -14.79 -13.58
CA ILE A 202 -3.97 -13.61 -12.90
C ILE A 202 -5.40 -13.91 -12.46
N ASN A 203 -5.74 -13.63 -11.21
CA ASN A 203 -7.12 -13.45 -10.78
C ASN A 203 -7.32 -11.97 -10.46
N ARG A 204 -8.23 -11.30 -11.17
CA ARG A 204 -8.42 -9.84 -11.11
C ARG A 204 -9.82 -9.49 -10.68
N VAL A 205 -9.92 -8.66 -9.66
CA VAL A 205 -11.17 -8.03 -9.19
C VAL A 205 -11.14 -6.56 -9.59
N LYS A 206 -12.20 -6.08 -10.23
CA LYS A 206 -12.35 -4.68 -10.66
C LYS A 206 -13.31 -3.95 -9.75
N PHE A 207 -12.86 -2.83 -9.20
CA PHE A 207 -13.69 -1.91 -8.41
C PHE A 207 -13.89 -0.61 -9.16
N TYR A 208 -15.08 -0.06 -9.05
CA TYR A 208 -15.43 1.24 -9.60
C TYR A 208 -16.32 2.01 -8.60
N LYS A 209 -16.31 3.32 -8.70
CA LYS A 209 -17.21 4.15 -7.92
C LYS A 209 -18.42 4.51 -8.77
N PRO A 210 -19.67 4.28 -8.31
CA PRO A 210 -20.86 4.78 -9.00
C PRO A 210 -20.83 6.31 -9.07
N ALA A 211 -21.20 6.87 -10.21
CA ALA A 211 -21.39 8.31 -10.34
C ALA A 211 -22.65 8.76 -9.56
N GLN A 212 -22.59 9.93 -8.95
CA GLN A 212 -23.73 10.45 -8.19
C GLN A 212 -24.92 10.70 -9.14
N GLY A 213 -26.06 10.10 -8.82
CA GLY A 213 -27.35 10.34 -9.51
C GLY A 213 -27.58 9.57 -10.80
N GLN A 214 -26.70 8.70 -11.24
CA GLN A 214 -26.87 7.87 -12.44
C GLN A 214 -26.33 6.46 -12.24
N SER A 215 -26.78 5.50 -13.05
CA SER A 215 -26.20 4.14 -13.14
C SER A 215 -24.80 4.13 -13.79
N ALA A 216 -24.20 5.29 -14.00
CA ALA A 216 -22.90 5.46 -14.63
C ALA A 216 -21.77 5.21 -13.63
N ARG A 217 -20.66 4.65 -14.14
CA ARG A 217 -19.40 4.43 -13.40
C ARG A 217 -18.57 5.71 -13.43
N GLY A 218 -17.74 5.92 -12.40
CA GLY A 218 -16.69 6.94 -12.45
C GLY A 218 -15.57 6.55 -13.41
N PRO A 219 -14.73 7.51 -13.84
CA PRO A 219 -13.74 7.31 -14.91
C PRO A 219 -12.50 6.52 -14.45
N VAL A 220 -12.35 6.22 -13.17
CA VAL A 220 -11.18 5.51 -12.62
C VAL A 220 -11.62 4.17 -12.06
N ILE A 221 -11.05 3.11 -12.62
CA ILE A 221 -11.22 1.73 -12.18
C ILE A 221 -10.04 1.35 -11.29
N VAL A 222 -10.28 0.54 -10.27
CA VAL A 222 -9.26 -0.03 -9.41
C VAL A 222 -9.17 -1.53 -9.66
N ASP A 223 -8.06 -1.97 -10.22
CA ASP A 223 -7.76 -3.37 -10.51
C ASP A 223 -6.92 -3.96 -9.39
N LEU A 224 -7.46 -4.95 -8.69
CA LEU A 224 -6.73 -5.72 -7.68
C LEU A 224 -6.52 -7.13 -8.22
N SER A 225 -5.24 -7.53 -8.32
CA SER A 225 -4.87 -8.79 -8.93
C SER A 225 -4.03 -9.65 -7.99
N ILE A 226 -4.33 -10.95 -7.95
CA ILE A 226 -3.47 -11.99 -7.38
C ILE A 226 -2.84 -12.71 -8.55
N ILE A 227 -1.51 -12.82 -8.57
CA ILE A 227 -0.74 -13.22 -9.75
C ILE A 227 0.25 -14.30 -9.39
N ARG A 228 0.36 -15.31 -10.26
CA ARG A 228 1.46 -16.25 -10.29
C ARG A 228 2.20 -16.12 -11.61
N ASN A 229 3.52 -16.06 -11.56
CA ASN A 229 4.39 -15.96 -12.74
C ASN A 229 5.13 -17.28 -12.96
N SER A 230 5.59 -17.49 -14.19
CA SER A 230 6.62 -18.51 -14.49
C SER A 230 7.83 -18.36 -13.57
N ASN A 231 8.63 -19.41 -13.44
CA ASN A 231 9.90 -19.39 -12.73
C ASN A 231 10.72 -18.16 -13.11
N MET A 232 11.39 -17.55 -12.12
CA MET A 232 12.20 -16.36 -12.31
C MET A 232 13.68 -16.69 -12.24
N SER A 233 14.48 -16.07 -13.10
CA SER A 233 15.93 -15.98 -12.97
C SER A 233 16.31 -14.51 -12.82
N GLY A 234 16.62 -14.09 -11.59
CA GLY A 234 16.75 -12.69 -11.25
C GLY A 234 15.42 -11.94 -11.44
N HIS A 235 15.39 -10.99 -12.37
CA HIS A 235 14.18 -10.20 -12.69
C HIS A 235 13.45 -10.67 -13.96
N THR A 236 13.90 -11.76 -14.58
CA THR A 236 13.36 -12.23 -15.87
C THR A 236 12.67 -13.59 -15.70
N MET A 237 11.49 -13.74 -16.29
CA MET A 237 10.80 -15.03 -16.33
C MET A 237 11.55 -16.00 -17.25
N VAL A 238 11.68 -17.24 -16.81
CA VAL A 238 12.33 -18.32 -17.57
C VAL A 238 11.31 -18.90 -18.55
N PRO A 239 11.58 -18.85 -19.88
CA PRO A 239 10.68 -19.42 -20.87
C PRO A 239 10.72 -20.95 -20.85
N THR A 240 9.56 -21.61 -20.98
CA THR A 240 9.36 -23.06 -21.01
C THR A 240 8.41 -23.45 -22.12
N HIS A 241 8.39 -24.72 -22.53
CA HIS A 241 7.49 -25.18 -23.57
C HIS A 241 6.06 -25.32 -23.08
N THR A 242 5.88 -25.76 -21.84
CA THR A 242 4.56 -26.02 -21.25
C THR A 242 4.32 -25.17 -20.00
N MET A 243 3.05 -25.02 -19.63
CA MET A 243 2.64 -24.32 -18.44
C MET A 243 3.08 -25.08 -17.16
N GLU A 244 3.13 -26.41 -17.19
CA GLU A 244 3.57 -27.25 -16.08
C GLU A 244 5.06 -27.03 -15.76
N GLU A 245 5.93 -27.05 -16.78
CA GLU A 245 7.37 -26.80 -16.65
C GLU A 245 7.68 -25.41 -16.09
N SER A 246 6.77 -24.45 -16.29
CA SER A 246 6.96 -23.06 -15.85
C SER A 246 6.92 -22.86 -14.34
N GLY A 247 6.47 -23.87 -13.56
CA GLY A 247 6.31 -23.77 -12.12
C GLY A 247 5.13 -22.91 -11.67
N ILE A 248 4.31 -22.38 -12.58
CA ILE A 248 3.27 -21.40 -12.29
C ILE A 248 2.23 -21.87 -11.26
N PHE A 249 2.01 -23.18 -11.14
CA PHE A 249 1.04 -23.74 -10.17
C PHE A 249 1.58 -23.79 -8.75
N THR A 250 2.90 -23.78 -8.55
CA THR A 250 3.57 -23.90 -7.27
C THR A 250 4.26 -22.61 -6.81
N ASN A 251 4.46 -21.67 -7.72
CA ASN A 251 5.14 -20.42 -7.43
C ASN A 251 4.31 -19.52 -6.51
N THR A 252 5.00 -18.69 -5.74
CA THR A 252 4.41 -17.76 -4.79
C THR A 252 3.48 -16.76 -5.50
N GLU A 253 2.35 -16.49 -4.86
CA GLU A 253 1.42 -15.44 -5.28
C GLU A 253 1.97 -14.05 -4.97
N HIS A 254 1.72 -13.14 -5.90
CA HIS A 254 2.02 -11.71 -5.75
C HIS A 254 0.73 -10.91 -5.86
N CYS A 255 0.59 -9.89 -5.04
CA CYS A 255 -0.53 -8.97 -5.12
C CYS A 255 -0.12 -7.71 -5.90
N GLU A 256 -0.96 -7.31 -6.84
CA GLU A 256 -0.82 -6.05 -7.57
C GLU A 256 -2.06 -5.19 -7.41
N ILE A 257 -1.85 -3.88 -7.30
CA ILE A 257 -2.91 -2.87 -7.26
C ILE A 257 -2.60 -1.86 -8.35
N GLU A 258 -3.55 -1.71 -9.26
CA GLU A 258 -3.46 -0.81 -10.39
C GLU A 258 -4.71 0.07 -10.45
N LEU A 259 -4.57 1.31 -10.90
CA LEU A 259 -5.70 2.14 -11.33
C LEU A 259 -5.61 2.27 -12.84
N GLU A 260 -6.76 2.24 -13.48
CA GLU A 260 -6.89 2.42 -14.93
C GLU A 260 -7.95 3.49 -15.20
N VAL A 261 -7.69 4.36 -16.16
CA VAL A 261 -8.71 5.30 -16.65
C VAL A 261 -9.56 4.61 -17.70
N ASP A 262 -10.88 4.58 -17.49
CA ASP A 262 -11.83 4.02 -18.46
C ASP A 262 -11.96 4.93 -19.66
N ASN A 263 -11.38 4.51 -20.79
CA ASN A 263 -11.38 5.25 -22.05
C ASN A 263 -12.79 5.56 -22.58
N SER A 264 -13.80 4.75 -22.21
CA SER A 264 -15.17 4.96 -22.66
C SER A 264 -15.86 6.15 -21.98
N LEU A 265 -15.28 6.63 -20.86
CA LEU A 265 -15.86 7.68 -20.04
C LEU A 265 -15.11 9.02 -20.14
N VAL A 266 -14.03 9.08 -20.94
CA VAL A 266 -13.18 10.27 -21.08
C VAL A 266 -13.03 10.65 -22.55
N GLY A 267 -12.71 11.92 -22.83
CA GLY A 267 -12.52 12.45 -24.16
C GLY A 267 -13.68 13.33 -24.65
N VAL A 268 -13.74 13.57 -25.95
CA VAL A 268 -14.72 14.47 -26.56
C VAL A 268 -16.15 14.03 -26.26
N GLY A 269 -16.98 14.95 -25.80
CA GLY A 269 -18.39 14.68 -25.45
C GLY A 269 -18.61 14.21 -24.01
N THR A 270 -17.55 14.14 -23.20
CA THR A 270 -17.62 13.82 -21.78
C THR A 270 -17.25 15.04 -20.91
N GLU A 271 -17.35 14.89 -19.59
CA GLU A 271 -16.88 15.89 -18.62
C GLU A 271 -15.35 15.99 -18.58
N TYR A 272 -14.63 14.96 -19.04
CA TYR A 272 -13.18 14.77 -18.91
C TYR A 272 -12.49 14.98 -20.25
N THR A 273 -12.24 16.25 -20.60
CA THR A 273 -11.63 16.65 -21.89
C THR A 273 -10.26 17.29 -21.71
N VAL A 274 -9.54 17.50 -22.81
CA VAL A 274 -8.24 18.20 -22.81
C VAL A 274 -8.37 19.64 -22.34
N GLU A 275 -9.49 20.31 -22.62
CA GLU A 275 -9.78 21.68 -22.16
C GLU A 275 -10.12 21.71 -20.66
N ASN A 276 -10.54 20.58 -20.08
CA ASN A 276 -10.96 20.46 -18.69
C ASN A 276 -10.32 19.23 -18.02
N VAL A 277 -9.01 19.24 -17.87
CA VAL A 277 -8.20 18.14 -17.29
C VAL A 277 -8.43 18.00 -15.78
N LYS A 278 -8.76 19.10 -15.09
CA LYS A 278 -8.81 19.17 -13.62
C LYS A 278 -9.74 18.12 -12.98
N PRO A 279 -10.97 17.88 -13.45
CA PRO A 279 -11.86 16.88 -12.84
C PRO A 279 -11.26 15.47 -12.85
N LEU A 280 -10.63 15.06 -13.97
CA LEU A 280 -9.98 13.74 -14.06
C LEU A 280 -8.75 13.66 -13.15
N SER A 281 -7.94 14.72 -13.08
CA SER A 281 -6.80 14.81 -12.18
C SER A 281 -7.22 14.73 -10.70
N ASP A 282 -8.27 15.46 -10.33
CA ASP A 282 -8.80 15.45 -8.96
C ASP A 282 -9.35 14.06 -8.59
N GLU A 283 -10.09 13.43 -9.52
CA GLU A 283 -10.64 12.09 -9.32
C GLU A 283 -9.52 11.04 -9.20
N LEU A 284 -8.54 11.04 -10.10
CA LEU A 284 -7.41 10.11 -10.06
C LEU A 284 -6.65 10.24 -8.73
N ARG A 285 -6.37 11.46 -8.28
CA ARG A 285 -5.70 11.70 -6.99
C ARG A 285 -6.54 11.28 -5.80
N ARG A 286 -7.87 11.47 -5.89
CA ARG A 286 -8.80 10.98 -4.86
C ARG A 286 -8.75 9.46 -4.73
N VAL A 287 -8.74 8.73 -5.86
CA VAL A 287 -8.67 7.26 -5.85
C VAL A 287 -7.30 6.80 -5.38
N ILE A 288 -6.19 7.44 -5.81
CA ILE A 288 -4.84 7.18 -5.29
C ILE A 288 -4.83 7.30 -3.76
N ARG A 289 -5.41 8.39 -3.21
CA ARG A 289 -5.49 8.58 -1.76
C ARG A 289 -6.29 7.48 -1.06
N VAL A 290 -7.37 6.98 -1.65
CA VAL A 290 -8.15 5.86 -1.09
C VAL A 290 -7.31 4.59 -1.02
N VAL A 291 -6.57 4.26 -2.09
CA VAL A 291 -5.66 3.10 -2.10
C VAL A 291 -4.55 3.27 -1.06
N LEU A 292 -3.88 4.42 -1.02
CA LEU A 292 -2.84 4.71 -0.01
C LEU A 292 -3.39 4.63 1.42
N SER A 293 -4.64 5.07 1.63
CA SER A 293 -5.31 4.95 2.93
C SER A 293 -5.53 3.49 3.34
N GLY A 294 -5.86 2.62 2.39
CA GLY A 294 -5.94 1.17 2.62
C GLY A 294 -4.58 0.56 2.94
N LEU A 295 -3.54 0.92 2.18
CA LEU A 295 -2.16 0.43 2.37
C LEU A 295 -1.54 0.86 3.70
N GLN A 296 -1.88 2.05 4.20
CA GLN A 296 -1.32 2.60 5.44
C GLN A 296 -2.24 2.45 6.66
N GLY A 297 -3.46 1.95 6.48
CA GLY A 297 -4.42 1.75 7.57
C GLY A 297 -4.98 3.04 8.19
N THR A 298 -4.83 4.18 7.51
CA THR A 298 -5.25 5.51 7.99
C THR A 298 -5.98 6.29 6.91
N ASN A 299 -6.88 7.21 7.30
CA ASN A 299 -7.52 8.15 6.36
C ASN A 299 -6.58 9.28 5.92
N TYR A 300 -5.41 9.38 6.53
CA TYR A 300 -4.43 10.45 6.33
C TYR A 300 -3.08 9.85 5.93
N PRO A 301 -2.96 9.28 4.72
CA PRO A 301 -1.70 8.70 4.29
C PRO A 301 -0.61 9.77 4.22
N ILE A 302 0.56 9.42 4.74
CA ILE A 302 1.77 10.24 4.74
C ILE A 302 2.87 9.60 3.90
N SER A 303 3.85 10.39 3.50
CA SER A 303 4.97 9.90 2.71
C SER A 303 5.84 8.92 3.51
N TYR A 304 6.49 7.97 2.83
CA TYR A 304 7.45 7.07 3.48
C TYR A 304 8.61 7.81 4.15
N PRO A 305 9.21 8.87 3.54
CA PRO A 305 10.18 9.69 4.26
C PRO A 305 9.67 10.28 5.56
N GLU A 306 8.40 10.71 5.64
CA GLU A 306 7.80 11.19 6.88
C GLU A 306 7.67 10.06 7.91
N GLN A 307 7.24 8.85 7.49
CA GLN A 307 7.21 7.69 8.38
C GLN A 307 8.60 7.35 8.94
N ASP A 308 9.62 7.37 8.07
CA ASP A 308 11.01 7.11 8.45
C ASP A 308 11.53 8.17 9.44
N GLN A 309 11.18 9.45 9.24
CA GLN A 309 11.51 10.54 10.16
C GLN A 309 10.87 10.36 11.56
N VAL A 310 9.60 9.94 11.58
CA VAL A 310 8.89 9.65 12.85
C VAL A 310 9.57 8.49 13.57
N LEU A 311 9.88 7.41 12.88
CA LEU A 311 10.57 6.27 13.49
C LEU A 311 11.99 6.63 13.95
N TYR A 312 12.70 7.46 13.21
CA TYR A 312 14.02 7.94 13.64
C TYR A 312 13.94 8.79 14.90
N ALA A 313 12.96 9.71 14.97
CA ALA A 313 12.74 10.54 16.15
C ALA A 313 12.36 9.68 17.37
N TYR A 314 11.46 8.70 17.18
CA TYR A 314 11.12 7.72 18.19
C TYR A 314 12.37 6.97 18.71
N MET A 315 13.22 6.45 17.82
CA MET A 315 14.42 5.71 18.20
C MET A 315 15.43 6.58 18.95
N ARG A 316 15.53 7.85 18.59
CA ARG A 316 16.38 8.81 19.33
C ARG A 316 15.86 9.07 20.75
N LEU A 317 14.55 9.19 20.94
CA LEU A 317 13.97 9.29 22.28
C LEU A 317 14.30 8.06 23.13
N VAL A 318 14.16 6.86 22.54
CA VAL A 318 14.32 5.60 23.26
C VAL A 318 15.78 5.28 23.59
N HIS A 319 16.72 5.57 22.68
CA HIS A 319 18.13 5.19 22.79
C HIS A 319 19.07 6.37 23.03
N GLY A 320 18.57 7.60 23.04
CA GLY A 320 19.36 8.82 23.21
C GLY A 320 20.09 9.26 21.94
N ASP A 321 20.91 10.30 22.08
CA ASP A 321 21.65 10.93 20.97
C ASP A 321 22.74 10.04 20.35
N THR A 322 23.12 8.97 21.02
CA THR A 322 24.08 7.97 20.53
C THR A 322 23.46 6.95 19.58
N TYR A 323 22.17 7.07 19.26
CA TYR A 323 21.50 6.17 18.35
C TYR A 323 22.14 6.20 16.96
N GLU A 324 22.75 5.07 16.57
CA GLU A 324 23.25 4.86 15.23
C GLU A 324 22.12 4.32 14.35
N SER A 325 21.94 4.92 13.16
CA SER A 325 20.90 4.52 12.23
C SER A 325 21.09 3.06 11.79
N ARG A 326 20.15 2.20 12.16
CA ARG A 326 20.07 0.80 11.78
C ARG A 326 18.65 0.46 11.30
N ARG A 327 18.49 -0.72 10.72
CA ARG A 327 17.15 -1.23 10.36
C ARG A 327 16.30 -1.38 11.63
N ILE A 328 15.15 -0.73 11.61
CA ILE A 328 14.13 -0.81 12.67
C ILE A 328 13.32 -2.09 12.46
N VAL A 329 13.07 -2.81 13.55
CA VAL A 329 12.41 -4.12 13.58
C VAL A 329 11.37 -4.16 14.70
N PRO A 330 10.42 -5.12 14.72
CA PRO A 330 9.35 -5.18 15.74
C PRO A 330 9.83 -5.17 17.19
N ARG A 331 11.02 -5.72 17.49
CA ARG A 331 11.62 -5.70 18.84
C ARG A 331 12.02 -4.30 19.34
N ASP A 332 12.01 -3.28 18.46
CA ASP A 332 12.28 -1.89 18.84
C ASP A 332 11.05 -1.19 19.45
N PHE A 333 9.91 -1.88 19.49
CA PHE A 333 8.74 -1.44 20.23
C PHE A 333 9.01 -1.54 21.73
N ILE A 334 9.01 -0.41 22.44
CA ILE A 334 9.48 -0.32 23.86
C ILE A 334 8.47 -0.79 24.90
N GLY A 335 7.29 -1.20 24.52
CA GLY A 335 6.29 -1.66 25.48
C GLY A 335 6.61 -3.06 26.03
N PRO A 336 6.33 -3.36 27.32
CA PRO A 336 6.50 -4.69 27.87
C PRO A 336 5.56 -5.68 27.18
N SER A 337 6.04 -6.93 26.99
CA SER A 337 5.20 -8.01 26.49
C SER A 337 4.30 -8.55 27.60
N SER A 338 3.07 -8.92 27.25
CA SER A 338 2.16 -9.61 28.18
C SER A 338 2.68 -11.02 28.51
N CYS A 339 2.58 -11.41 29.76
CA CYS A 339 2.87 -12.77 30.23
C CYS A 339 1.59 -13.42 30.73
N THR A 340 1.40 -14.71 30.45
CA THR A 340 0.33 -15.50 31.04
C THR A 340 0.64 -15.75 32.52
N LEU A 341 -0.30 -15.41 33.42
CA LEU A 341 -0.16 -15.70 34.84
C LEU A 341 -0.14 -17.21 35.08
N GLN A 342 0.82 -17.63 35.88
CA GLN A 342 0.97 -18.98 36.38
C GLN A 342 0.61 -19.01 37.89
N LEU A 343 0.36 -20.19 38.43
CA LEU A 343 0.04 -20.34 39.87
C LEU A 343 1.09 -19.68 40.77
N LYS A 344 2.38 -19.82 40.47
CA LYS A 344 3.50 -19.17 41.20
C LYS A 344 3.43 -17.65 41.23
N ASN A 345 2.76 -17.02 40.27
CA ASN A 345 2.62 -15.57 40.21
C ASN A 345 1.41 -15.05 41.02
N VAL A 346 0.57 -15.97 41.58
CA VAL A 346 -0.71 -15.64 42.26
C VAL A 346 -0.71 -16.10 43.73
N ILE A 347 -0.05 -17.23 44.03
CA ILE A 347 0.07 -17.73 45.42
C ILE A 347 0.96 -16.81 46.28
N GLU A 348 0.94 -16.95 47.58
CA GLU A 348 1.80 -16.25 48.50
C GLU A 348 3.27 -16.36 48.06
N PRO A 349 4.00 -15.26 47.82
CA PRO A 349 5.39 -15.33 47.40
C PRO A 349 6.28 -15.81 48.56
N ASP A 350 7.23 -16.69 48.23
CA ASP A 350 8.34 -16.96 49.14
C ASP A 350 9.16 -15.69 49.34
N ALA A 351 9.55 -15.38 50.58
CA ALA A 351 10.31 -14.17 50.93
C ALA A 351 11.63 -14.00 50.15
N ASN A 352 12.19 -15.09 49.61
CA ASN A 352 13.42 -15.07 48.83
C ASN A 352 13.18 -15.22 47.31
N SER A 353 11.93 -15.28 46.86
CA SER A 353 11.59 -15.46 45.44
C SER A 353 11.78 -14.15 44.67
N LEU A 354 12.54 -14.22 43.55
CA LEU A 354 12.67 -13.16 42.56
C LEU A 354 11.59 -13.24 41.46
N GLU A 355 10.69 -14.22 41.56
CA GLU A 355 9.62 -14.39 40.58
C GLU A 355 8.59 -13.25 40.68
N PRO A 356 8.15 -12.69 39.54
CA PRO A 356 7.09 -11.71 39.54
C PRO A 356 5.81 -12.26 40.18
N ASN A 357 5.24 -11.52 41.14
CA ASN A 357 4.01 -11.92 41.83
C ASN A 357 3.02 -10.76 41.88
N ILE A 358 1.77 -11.00 41.46
CA ILE A 358 0.74 -9.95 41.35
C ILE A 358 0.32 -9.36 42.71
N ARG A 359 0.72 -9.97 43.83
CA ARG A 359 0.49 -9.46 45.18
C ARG A 359 1.45 -8.33 45.59
N ASN A 360 2.53 -8.14 44.80
CA ASN A 360 3.58 -7.21 45.10
C ASN A 360 3.51 -5.99 44.14
N ASN A 361 2.84 -4.92 44.56
CA ASN A 361 2.82 -3.63 43.85
C ASN A 361 2.31 -3.70 42.41
N TYR A 362 1.29 -4.49 42.12
CA TYR A 362 0.62 -4.55 40.83
C TYR A 362 -0.67 -3.72 40.83
N CYS A 363 -0.99 -3.13 39.71
CA CYS A 363 -2.27 -2.49 39.46
C CYS A 363 -3.16 -3.39 38.61
N VAL A 364 -4.47 -3.27 38.85
CA VAL A 364 -5.50 -3.98 38.05
C VAL A 364 -6.22 -2.96 37.18
N THR A 365 -6.44 -3.30 35.93
CA THR A 365 -7.20 -2.48 34.98
C THR A 365 -8.07 -3.36 34.09
N ASP A 366 -9.11 -2.78 33.52
CA ASP A 366 -9.92 -3.45 32.50
C ASP A 366 -9.09 -3.72 31.26
N LYS A 367 -9.23 -4.94 30.70
CA LYS A 367 -8.59 -5.27 29.43
C LYS A 367 -9.40 -4.69 28.28
N ALA A 368 -8.88 -3.64 27.67
CA ALA A 368 -9.42 -3.12 26.42
C ALA A 368 -9.18 -4.13 25.28
N ASP A 369 -10.12 -4.17 24.34
CA ASP A 369 -10.06 -5.05 23.15
C ASP A 369 -9.82 -4.18 21.90
N GLY A 370 -8.59 -4.10 21.46
CA GLY A 370 -8.15 -3.28 20.34
C GLY A 370 -6.79 -3.71 19.83
N ASP A 371 -6.08 -2.76 19.21
CA ASP A 371 -4.71 -2.91 18.73
C ASP A 371 -3.76 -2.11 19.62
N ARG A 372 -2.81 -2.77 20.29
CA ARG A 372 -1.79 -2.05 21.07
C ARG A 372 -0.92 -1.19 20.18
N LYS A 373 -0.82 0.09 20.50
CA LYS A 373 0.00 1.07 19.79
C LYS A 373 0.65 2.06 20.76
N LEU A 374 1.78 2.63 20.33
CA LEU A 374 2.34 3.80 20.96
C LEU A 374 1.82 5.04 20.24
N MET A 375 1.29 6.01 21.00
CA MET A 375 1.02 7.34 20.51
C MET A 375 2.30 8.16 20.61
N TYR A 376 2.79 8.67 19.49
CA TYR A 376 3.91 9.59 19.43
C TYR A 376 3.43 10.97 18.99
N ILE A 377 3.75 11.98 19.77
CA ILE A 377 3.47 13.40 19.46
C ILE A 377 4.77 14.02 18.95
N GLY A 378 4.79 14.41 17.67
CA GLY A 378 5.98 14.89 16.99
C GLY A 378 6.57 16.17 17.60
N TRP A 379 7.89 16.23 17.69
CA TRP A 379 8.62 17.32 18.33
C TRP A 379 8.67 18.62 17.49
N GLN A 380 8.50 18.52 16.17
CA GLN A 380 8.60 19.68 15.26
C GLN A 380 7.27 20.39 15.03
N ASP A 381 6.20 19.65 14.92
CA ASP A 381 4.92 20.14 14.40
C ASP A 381 3.72 19.69 15.26
N GLY A 382 3.96 18.89 16.29
CA GLY A 382 2.92 18.38 17.16
C GLY A 382 1.97 17.38 16.50
N LYS A 383 2.29 16.88 15.32
CA LYS A 383 1.49 15.82 14.66
C LYS A 383 1.44 14.57 15.52
N VAL A 384 0.25 13.97 15.59
CA VAL A 384 0.00 12.80 16.42
C VAL A 384 0.01 11.54 15.54
N TYR A 385 0.93 10.64 15.84
CA TYR A 385 1.12 9.38 15.16
C TYR A 385 0.83 8.20 16.07
N LEU A 386 0.38 7.08 15.48
CA LEU A 386 0.28 5.79 16.15
C LEU A 386 1.30 4.85 15.54
N ILE A 387 2.12 4.24 16.40
CA ILE A 387 3.14 3.24 16.01
C ILE A 387 2.69 1.89 16.54
N ASN A 388 2.49 0.91 15.66
CA ASN A 388 2.07 -0.43 16.08
C ASN A 388 3.27 -1.32 16.46
N THR A 389 2.99 -2.51 16.96
CA THR A 389 4.01 -3.51 17.38
C THR A 389 4.91 -4.00 16.24
N ASN A 390 4.54 -3.76 14.98
CA ASN A 390 5.37 -4.02 13.80
C ASN A 390 6.18 -2.80 13.36
N MET A 391 6.20 -1.73 14.15
CA MET A 391 6.85 -0.44 13.84
C MET A 391 6.28 0.26 12.59
N LEU A 392 5.00 0.03 12.27
CA LEU A 392 4.30 0.77 11.23
C LEU A 392 3.71 2.05 11.81
N VAL A 393 3.90 3.17 11.10
CA VAL A 393 3.47 4.50 11.51
C VAL A 393 2.16 4.86 10.82
N GLU A 394 1.16 5.24 11.60
CA GLU A 394 -0.13 5.76 11.13
C GLU A 394 -0.28 7.22 11.59
N PHE A 395 -0.50 8.15 10.67
CA PHE A 395 -0.86 9.52 11.04
C PHE A 395 -2.35 9.58 11.37
N THR A 396 -2.69 10.19 12.50
CA THR A 396 -4.09 10.28 12.98
C THR A 396 -4.90 11.39 12.31
N GLY A 397 -4.25 12.32 11.60
CA GLY A 397 -4.89 13.55 11.09
C GLY A 397 -5.03 14.65 12.14
N CYS A 398 -4.43 14.49 13.29
CA CYS A 398 -4.49 15.45 14.38
C CYS A 398 -3.13 16.08 14.71
N ILE A 399 -3.18 17.30 15.21
CA ILE A 399 -2.02 18.04 15.72
C ILE A 399 -2.31 18.43 17.17
N ALA A 400 -1.38 18.15 18.09
CA ALA A 400 -1.40 18.65 19.45
C ALA A 400 -0.92 20.11 19.44
N THR A 401 -1.77 21.02 19.87
CA THR A 401 -1.47 22.47 19.83
C THR A 401 -0.63 22.95 21.00
N ASP A 402 -0.66 22.23 22.12
CA ASP A 402 0.16 22.51 23.28
C ASP A 402 1.57 21.92 23.12
N LYS A 403 2.58 22.78 23.10
CA LYS A 403 3.98 22.36 22.91
C LYS A 403 4.55 21.62 24.12
N THR A 404 3.92 21.73 25.30
CA THR A 404 4.38 21.04 26.53
C THR A 404 4.19 19.52 26.44
N VAL A 405 3.38 19.02 25.49
CA VAL A 405 3.15 17.59 25.24
C VAL A 405 3.85 17.10 23.99
N TRP A 406 4.62 17.94 23.28
CA TRP A 406 5.39 17.49 22.13
C TRP A 406 6.53 16.57 22.56
N ASP A 407 7.00 15.74 21.65
CA ASP A 407 8.05 14.76 21.89
C ASP A 407 7.71 13.78 23.03
N THR A 408 6.48 13.29 23.02
CA THR A 408 5.89 12.43 24.04
C THR A 408 5.52 11.07 23.47
N ILE A 409 5.79 9.99 24.23
CA ILE A 409 5.40 8.61 23.90
C ILE A 409 4.46 8.09 24.97
N ILE A 410 3.24 7.75 24.58
CA ILE A 410 2.17 7.18 25.41
C ILE A 410 1.85 5.78 24.92
N ASP A 411 1.78 4.80 25.83
CA ASP A 411 1.33 3.44 25.52
C ASP A 411 -0.18 3.32 25.69
N GLY A 412 -0.83 2.60 24.78
CA GLY A 412 -2.28 2.48 24.82
C GLY A 412 -2.84 1.45 23.86
N GLU A 413 -4.14 1.29 23.95
CA GLU A 413 -4.93 0.42 23.08
C GLU A 413 -5.76 1.28 22.11
N HIS A 414 -5.59 1.06 20.81
CA HIS A 414 -6.38 1.69 19.77
C HIS A 414 -7.63 0.88 19.46
N ILE A 415 -8.77 1.36 19.92
CA ILE A 415 -10.07 0.71 19.82
C ILE A 415 -10.82 1.37 18.67
N LYS A 416 -10.99 0.65 17.56
CA LYS A 416 -11.69 1.17 16.38
C LYS A 416 -13.19 1.05 16.50
N TYR A 417 -13.68 -0.01 17.13
CA TYR A 417 -15.10 -0.32 17.24
C TYR A 417 -15.45 -0.69 18.68
N ASN A 418 -16.65 -0.30 19.15
CA ASN A 418 -17.20 -0.74 20.41
C ASN A 418 -17.86 -2.14 20.27
N VAL A 419 -18.39 -2.67 21.37
CA VAL A 419 -19.08 -3.97 21.41
C VAL A 419 -20.30 -4.03 20.47
N ARG A 420 -20.89 -2.89 20.12
CA ARG A 420 -22.02 -2.77 19.17
C ARG A 420 -21.55 -2.63 17.72
N LYS A 421 -20.25 -2.74 17.46
CA LYS A 421 -19.59 -2.51 16.14
C LYS A 421 -19.75 -1.08 15.61
N GLU A 422 -20.00 -0.12 16.48
CA GLU A 422 -20.00 1.30 16.14
C GLU A 422 -18.55 1.81 16.10
N PHE A 423 -18.22 2.60 15.09
CA PHE A 423 -16.88 3.15 14.93
C PHE A 423 -16.65 4.28 15.95
N ILE A 424 -15.77 4.07 16.93
CA ILE A 424 -15.45 5.01 17.99
C ILE A 424 -14.06 5.62 17.86
N ASN A 425 -13.11 4.93 17.23
CA ASN A 425 -11.74 5.38 16.96
C ASN A 425 -11.06 6.01 18.18
N THR A 426 -11.08 5.31 19.30
CA THR A 426 -10.58 5.78 20.60
C THR A 426 -9.20 5.21 20.88
N PHE A 427 -8.29 6.04 21.39
CA PHE A 427 -7.02 5.58 21.95
C PHE A 427 -7.12 5.59 23.47
N ALA A 428 -7.16 4.40 24.09
CA ALA A 428 -7.20 4.20 25.53
C ALA A 428 -5.76 4.14 26.05
N ALA A 429 -5.27 5.26 26.58
CA ALA A 429 -3.93 5.39 27.12
C ALA A 429 -3.85 4.72 28.49
N PHE A 430 -2.81 3.91 28.75
CA PHE A 430 -2.61 3.21 30.02
C PHE A 430 -1.21 3.37 30.61
N ASP A 431 -0.20 3.83 29.88
CA ASP A 431 1.13 4.15 30.43
C ASP A 431 1.79 5.30 29.67
N LEU A 432 2.83 5.90 30.28
CA LEU A 432 3.61 7.02 29.74
C LEU A 432 5.09 6.68 29.79
N TYR A 433 5.79 6.73 28.67
CA TYR A 433 7.20 6.39 28.60
C TYR A 433 8.12 7.59 28.47
N HIS A 434 7.72 8.59 27.66
CA HIS A 434 8.47 9.83 27.50
C HIS A 434 7.50 11.01 27.55
N LEU A 435 7.91 12.09 28.22
CA LEU A 435 7.18 13.33 28.31
C LEU A 435 8.10 14.51 27.96
N ALA A 436 7.72 15.27 26.93
CA ALA A 436 8.47 16.43 26.46
C ALA A 436 9.98 16.16 26.30
N GLY A 437 10.30 15.07 25.62
CA GLY A 437 11.68 14.63 25.32
C GLY A 437 12.38 13.88 26.45
N ASN A 438 11.81 13.77 27.64
CA ASN A 438 12.43 13.13 28.78
C ASN A 438 11.85 11.74 29.05
N SER A 439 12.72 10.74 29.33
CA SER A 439 12.27 9.44 29.82
C SER A 439 11.64 9.57 31.20
N VAL A 440 10.47 8.94 31.36
CA VAL A 440 9.80 8.80 32.67
C VAL A 440 9.64 7.31 33.04
N ARG A 441 10.26 6.39 32.27
CA ARG A 441 10.14 4.94 32.43
C ARG A 441 10.68 4.43 33.75
N GLU A 442 11.65 5.14 34.32
CA GLU A 442 12.30 4.81 35.60
C GLU A 442 11.44 5.20 36.82
N LEU A 443 10.38 6.00 36.61
CA LEU A 443 9.45 6.33 37.68
C LEU A 443 8.53 5.15 37.97
N ASP A 444 8.09 5.03 39.24
CA ASP A 444 7.06 4.08 39.60
C ASP A 444 5.74 4.40 38.88
N PHE A 445 4.94 3.37 38.61
CA PHE A 445 3.69 3.55 37.85
C PHE A 445 2.64 4.30 38.69
N ALA A 446 2.39 3.84 39.94
CA ALA A 446 1.41 4.40 40.85
C ALA A 446 1.95 4.37 42.28
N PRO A 447 1.39 5.17 43.22
CA PRO A 447 1.77 5.10 44.64
C PRO A 447 1.54 3.70 45.19
N SER A 448 2.45 3.19 46.02
CA SER A 448 2.27 1.98 46.82
C SER A 448 1.65 2.33 48.18
N ASP A 449 1.09 1.32 48.86
CA ASP A 449 0.56 1.52 50.23
C ASP A 449 1.62 2.05 51.19
N ASN A 450 2.90 1.77 50.94
CA ASN A 450 4.02 2.27 51.73
C ASN A 450 4.34 3.76 51.47
N ASP A 451 3.93 4.31 50.31
CA ASP A 451 4.14 5.73 49.98
C ASP A 451 3.13 6.66 50.69
N THR A 452 2.05 6.13 51.26
CA THR A 452 1.02 6.87 51.98
C THR A 452 1.46 7.26 53.42
N VAL A 453 2.58 6.72 53.90
CA VAL A 453 3.16 7.01 55.24
C VAL A 453 4.28 8.06 55.12
N LEU A 454 4.14 9.04 54.26
CA LEU A 454 5.12 10.12 54.17
C LEU A 454 4.87 11.16 55.26
N ASP A 455 5.90 11.36 56.11
CA ASP A 455 5.99 12.37 57.13
C ASP A 455 5.65 13.77 56.55
N PRO A 456 4.59 14.44 57.02
CA PRO A 456 4.20 15.75 56.51
C PRO A 456 5.29 16.82 56.64
N ALA A 457 6.36 16.55 57.40
CA ALA A 457 7.48 17.47 57.63
C ALA A 457 8.56 17.42 56.53
N LYS A 458 8.49 16.50 55.56
CA LYS A 458 9.44 16.39 54.42
C LYS A 458 8.78 16.80 53.10
N GLU A 459 8.50 18.08 52.95
CA GLU A 459 7.86 18.67 51.77
C GLU A 459 8.79 18.79 50.55
N ASP A 460 10.04 18.33 50.63
CA ASP A 460 11.01 18.42 49.54
C ASP A 460 10.99 17.20 48.64
N LYS A 461 10.43 17.39 47.45
CA LYS A 461 10.30 16.50 46.27
C LYS A 461 9.13 15.51 46.35
N LYS A 462 7.92 16.00 46.04
CA LYS A 462 6.79 15.10 45.72
C LYS A 462 7.26 14.05 44.69
N LYS A 463 7.32 12.80 45.14
CA LYS A 463 7.59 11.65 44.26
C LYS A 463 6.59 11.69 43.11
N GLN A 464 7.08 11.61 41.86
CA GLN A 464 6.25 11.62 40.67
C GLN A 464 5.98 10.18 40.24
N TYR A 465 4.76 9.92 39.75
CA TYR A 465 4.31 8.62 39.27
C TYR A 465 3.83 8.74 37.85
N ARG A 466 4.12 7.72 37.00
CA ARG A 466 3.75 7.74 35.58
C ARG A 466 2.26 7.90 35.35
N LEU A 467 1.40 7.24 36.16
CA LEU A 467 -0.05 7.35 36.03
C LEU A 467 -0.57 8.78 36.25
N GLN A 468 -0.01 9.48 37.25
CA GLN A 468 -0.37 10.89 37.52
C GLN A 468 0.09 11.81 36.38
N LEU A 469 1.31 11.61 35.89
CA LEU A 469 1.83 12.32 34.72
C LEU A 469 1.01 12.03 33.46
N LEU A 470 0.59 10.78 33.23
CA LEU A 470 -0.28 10.40 32.15
C LEU A 470 -1.61 11.15 32.15
N HIS A 471 -2.30 11.17 33.32
CA HIS A 471 -3.57 11.89 33.46
C HIS A 471 -3.41 13.39 33.18
N LYS A 472 -2.35 14.01 33.73
CA LYS A 472 -2.03 15.42 33.49
C LYS A 472 -1.75 15.68 32.02
N THR A 473 -0.96 14.80 31.37
CA THR A 473 -0.59 14.90 29.96
C THR A 473 -1.82 14.80 29.07
N ILE A 474 -2.69 13.79 29.28
CA ILE A 474 -3.94 13.65 28.55
C ILE A 474 -4.84 14.87 28.67
N GLY A 475 -4.97 15.42 29.90
CA GLY A 475 -5.72 16.67 30.16
C GLY A 475 -5.15 17.88 29.41
N SER A 476 -3.85 17.88 29.12
CA SER A 476 -3.17 18.97 28.40
C SER A 476 -3.17 18.78 26.87
N ILE A 477 -3.49 17.58 26.35
CA ILE A 477 -3.55 17.30 24.91
C ILE A 477 -4.78 18.00 24.31
N LYS A 478 -4.54 19.11 23.62
CA LYS A 478 -5.55 19.82 22.83
C LYS A 478 -5.33 19.49 21.35
N LEU A 479 -6.23 18.70 20.78
CA LEU A 479 -6.12 18.25 19.39
C LEU A 479 -6.83 19.21 18.42
N LYS A 480 -6.18 19.50 17.31
CA LYS A 480 -6.76 20.16 16.14
C LYS A 480 -6.70 19.19 14.96
N SER A 481 -7.81 19.03 14.23
CA SER A 481 -7.80 18.30 12.97
C SER A 481 -7.04 19.10 11.91
N VAL A 482 -6.37 18.38 10.99
CA VAL A 482 -5.72 18.97 9.80
C VAL A 482 -6.67 19.17 8.63
N ILE A 483 -7.97 18.87 8.80
CA ILE A 483 -9.04 19.08 7.81
C ILE A 483 -9.77 20.38 8.15
#